data_32d0a4fd4106e2cfefe016e044f05570
#
_entry.id   32d0a4fd4106e2cfefe016e044f05570
#
_cell.length_a   1.000
_cell.length_b   1.000
_cell.length_c   1.000
_cell.angle_alpha   90.00
_cell.angle_beta   90.00
_cell.angle_gamma   90.00
#
_symmetry.space_group_name_H-M   'P 1'
#
loop_
_entity.id
_entity.type
_entity.pdbx_description
1 polymer ?
#
loop_
_entity_poly.entity_id
_entity_poly.type
_entity_poly.pdbx_seq_one_letter_code
_entity_poly.pdbx_strand_id
1 'polypeptide(L)'
;VLLLSDSAPIGLLPRRLAWDVLQAVAAGAYADVALERVLRERDLKPSDRGLVTELAYGAIRQRRTLDAWLDRLGKVPAEKQPPKLRWLLHVGLYQLLLMERIPDSAAVNTAVELAKTSKGLARLAPVVNGVLRAALRTREAGETLPLPNDLPAQLAQAHSLPDWFTQLLIEWRGAEGAAAVASACNRVPDLDLRVNRLRSSPPQVQKDLAAAGISSEPIVGCPDGLRISGHSGDLRHWPGYAEGHWCVQDCSAQSIAPLLDPQPGDRILDACAAPGGKATHLAELVGDQAEIWAVDRSAGRLKRVAANAARLGLASINALAADAANLLEQRPQWRESFQRILIDAPCSGLGTLARHPDARWRVTPQSIRGLLPQQQALLDGLLPLLAPQGVLVYATCTIHPDENQKQIQALLKRHPSLCLEQESQLWPDQAS
;
A
#
# COMPACT_ATOMS: atom_id res chain seq x y z
N VAL A 1 -6.55 -26.18 -13.54
CA VAL A 1 -6.23 -25.28 -14.66
C VAL A 1 -7.25 -25.51 -15.74
N LEU A 2 -8.26 -24.65 -15.83
CA LEU A 2 -9.19 -24.61 -16.96
C LEU A 2 -8.51 -23.79 -18.06
N LEU A 3 -8.06 -24.45 -19.11
CA LEU A 3 -7.64 -23.78 -20.34
C LEU A 3 -8.86 -23.08 -20.92
N LEU A 4 -8.79 -21.75 -21.08
CA LEU A 4 -9.77 -21.02 -21.87
C LEU A 4 -9.64 -21.50 -23.32
N SER A 5 -10.77 -21.89 -23.96
CA SER A 5 -10.79 -22.26 -25.37
C SER A 5 -10.38 -21.07 -26.24
N ASP A 6 -9.82 -21.30 -27.42
CA ASP A 6 -9.44 -20.28 -28.42
C ASP A 6 -10.61 -19.36 -28.85
N SER A 7 -11.84 -19.66 -28.42
CA SER A 7 -13.06 -18.89 -28.66
C SER A 7 -13.46 -17.95 -27.50
N ALA A 8 -12.61 -17.76 -26.48
CA ALA A 8 -12.96 -16.91 -25.33
C ALA A 8 -13.06 -15.43 -25.75
N PRO A 9 -14.06 -14.67 -25.24
CA PRO A 9 -14.21 -13.25 -25.54
C PRO A 9 -12.94 -12.46 -25.21
N ILE A 10 -12.58 -11.51 -26.06
CA ILE A 10 -11.44 -10.61 -25.87
C ILE A 10 -11.57 -9.93 -24.49
N GLY A 11 -10.48 -9.92 -23.71
CA GLY A 11 -10.44 -9.28 -22.39
C GLY A 11 -11.12 -10.09 -21.26
N LEU A 12 -11.53 -11.33 -21.50
CA LEU A 12 -12.10 -12.20 -20.45
C LEU A 12 -11.04 -12.57 -19.42
N LEU A 13 -9.82 -12.88 -19.84
CA LEU A 13 -8.74 -13.33 -18.95
C LEU A 13 -8.39 -12.28 -17.90
N PRO A 14 -8.11 -11.00 -18.19
CA PRO A 14 -7.81 -10.01 -17.17
C PRO A 14 -8.93 -9.87 -16.12
N ARG A 15 -10.18 -9.92 -16.55
CA ARG A 15 -11.36 -9.82 -15.65
C ARG A 15 -11.50 -11.05 -14.76
N ARG A 16 -11.19 -12.22 -15.31
CA ARG A 16 -11.13 -13.47 -14.52
C ARG A 16 -10.07 -13.37 -13.45
N LEU A 17 -8.86 -12.93 -13.81
CA LEU A 17 -7.74 -12.82 -12.89
C LEU A 17 -8.01 -11.78 -11.79
N ALA A 18 -8.59 -10.63 -12.12
CA ALA A 18 -9.03 -9.66 -11.13
C ALA A 18 -10.05 -10.25 -10.16
N TRP A 19 -11.05 -10.98 -10.69
CA TRP A 19 -12.02 -11.66 -9.85
C TRP A 19 -11.40 -12.75 -8.96
N ASP A 20 -10.40 -13.48 -9.44
CA ASP A 20 -9.66 -14.47 -8.64
C ASP A 20 -8.87 -13.79 -7.50
N VAL A 21 -8.27 -12.61 -7.73
CA VAL A 21 -7.66 -11.78 -6.67
C VAL A 21 -8.70 -11.41 -5.62
N LEU A 22 -9.87 -10.92 -6.02
CA LEU A 22 -10.95 -10.52 -5.10
C LEU A 22 -11.45 -11.70 -4.26
N GLN A 23 -11.54 -12.89 -4.83
CA GLN A 23 -11.90 -14.10 -4.10
C GLN A 23 -10.83 -14.49 -3.07
N ALA A 24 -9.55 -14.36 -3.42
CA ALA A 24 -8.45 -14.60 -2.49
C ALA A 24 -8.45 -13.60 -1.33
N VAL A 25 -8.73 -12.33 -1.61
CA VAL A 25 -8.86 -11.28 -0.57
C VAL A 25 -10.06 -11.57 0.34
N ALA A 26 -11.19 -11.99 -0.21
CA ALA A 26 -12.36 -12.41 0.57
C ALA A 26 -12.07 -13.64 1.47
N ALA A 27 -11.13 -14.50 1.06
CA ALA A 27 -10.64 -15.62 1.85
C ALA A 27 -9.54 -15.27 2.87
N GLY A 28 -9.17 -13.97 2.99
CA GLY A 28 -8.23 -13.46 3.98
C GLY A 28 -6.82 -13.14 3.46
N ALA A 29 -6.53 -13.32 2.16
CA ALA A 29 -5.24 -12.91 1.59
C ALA A 29 -5.09 -11.38 1.58
N TYR A 30 -3.85 -10.88 1.65
CA TYR A 30 -3.54 -9.48 1.36
C TYR A 30 -3.67 -9.23 -0.14
N ALA A 31 -4.17 -8.06 -0.51
CA ALA A 31 -4.46 -7.74 -1.91
C ALA A 31 -3.20 -7.72 -2.78
N ASP A 32 -2.10 -7.17 -2.27
CA ASP A 32 -0.80 -7.13 -2.94
C ASP A 32 -0.23 -8.53 -3.18
N VAL A 33 -0.30 -9.40 -2.17
CA VAL A 33 0.16 -10.80 -2.27
C VAL A 33 -0.68 -11.60 -3.27
N ALA A 34 -2.00 -11.43 -3.23
CA ALA A 34 -2.91 -12.09 -4.17
C ALA A 34 -2.68 -11.62 -5.61
N LEU A 35 -2.51 -10.32 -5.80
CA LEU A 35 -2.24 -9.72 -7.11
C LEU A 35 -0.87 -10.15 -7.66
N GLU A 36 0.19 -10.05 -6.85
CA GLU A 36 1.54 -10.48 -7.25
C GLU A 36 1.56 -11.94 -7.70
N ARG A 37 0.91 -12.84 -6.95
CA ARG A 37 0.81 -14.25 -7.31
C ARG A 37 0.16 -14.45 -8.67
N VAL A 38 -1.00 -13.83 -8.90
CA VAL A 38 -1.75 -13.96 -10.14
C VAL A 38 -0.97 -13.42 -11.35
N LEU A 39 -0.29 -12.28 -11.17
CA LEU A 39 0.49 -11.64 -12.24
C LEU A 39 1.80 -12.37 -12.54
N ARG A 40 2.41 -13.05 -11.56
CA ARG A 40 3.64 -13.83 -11.76
C ARG A 40 3.40 -15.14 -12.50
N GLU A 41 2.27 -15.78 -12.26
CA GLU A 41 1.93 -17.08 -12.83
C GLU A 41 1.50 -17.00 -14.31
N ARG A 42 1.41 -15.79 -14.89
CA ARG A 42 0.88 -15.57 -16.25
C ARG A 42 1.74 -14.60 -17.02
N ASP A 43 1.99 -14.95 -18.27
CA ASP A 43 2.53 -14.01 -19.24
C ASP A 43 1.38 -13.17 -19.81
N LEU A 44 1.30 -11.91 -19.37
CA LEU A 44 0.26 -10.96 -19.73
C LEU A 44 0.87 -9.75 -20.42
N LYS A 45 0.18 -9.25 -21.42
CA LYS A 45 0.51 -7.95 -22.02
C LYS A 45 0.46 -6.85 -20.96
N PRO A 46 1.28 -5.79 -21.06
CA PRO A 46 1.27 -4.68 -20.10
C PRO A 46 -0.12 -4.08 -19.85
N SER A 47 -0.93 -3.91 -20.92
CA SER A 47 -2.31 -3.42 -20.81
C SER A 47 -3.22 -4.35 -19.99
N ASP A 48 -3.06 -5.67 -20.13
CA ASP A 48 -3.85 -6.64 -19.40
C ASP A 48 -3.42 -6.71 -17.92
N ARG A 49 -2.11 -6.59 -17.63
CA ARG A 49 -1.60 -6.46 -16.26
C ARG A 49 -2.17 -5.22 -15.57
N GLY A 50 -2.17 -4.07 -16.26
CA GLY A 50 -2.79 -2.84 -15.78
C GLY A 50 -4.28 -3.02 -15.50
N LEU A 51 -5.02 -3.67 -16.40
CA LEU A 51 -6.45 -3.91 -16.22
C LEU A 51 -6.74 -4.84 -15.03
N VAL A 52 -5.96 -5.91 -14.82
CA VAL A 52 -6.09 -6.79 -13.64
C VAL A 52 -5.92 -5.97 -12.36
N THR A 53 -4.86 -5.16 -12.30
CA THR A 53 -4.54 -4.34 -11.13
C THR A 53 -5.65 -3.33 -10.85
N GLU A 54 -6.09 -2.60 -11.87
CA GLU A 54 -7.13 -1.59 -11.76
C GLU A 54 -8.46 -2.19 -11.29
N LEU A 55 -8.91 -3.29 -11.91
CA LEU A 55 -10.15 -3.94 -11.53
C LEU A 55 -10.12 -4.52 -10.11
N ALA A 56 -9.00 -5.15 -9.72
CA ALA A 56 -8.88 -5.74 -8.41
C ALA A 56 -8.81 -4.65 -7.31
N TYR A 57 -7.89 -3.70 -7.45
CA TYR A 57 -7.71 -2.65 -6.45
C TYR A 57 -8.86 -1.65 -6.44
N GLY A 58 -9.41 -1.31 -7.61
CA GLY A 58 -10.56 -0.45 -7.74
C GLY A 58 -11.81 -1.03 -7.08
N ALA A 59 -12.12 -2.31 -7.33
CA ALA A 59 -13.24 -2.97 -6.69
C ALA A 59 -13.07 -3.08 -5.16
N ILE A 60 -11.86 -3.34 -4.66
CA ILE A 60 -11.57 -3.33 -3.21
C ILE A 60 -11.75 -1.92 -2.65
N ARG A 61 -11.18 -0.92 -3.31
CA ARG A 61 -11.23 0.49 -2.91
C ARG A 61 -12.68 0.98 -2.84
N GLN A 62 -13.49 0.65 -3.83
CA GLN A 62 -14.86 1.12 -3.96
C GLN A 62 -15.91 0.13 -3.42
N ARG A 63 -15.51 -0.84 -2.60
CA ARG A 63 -16.37 -1.92 -2.13
C ARG A 63 -17.70 -1.41 -1.56
N ARG A 64 -17.69 -0.42 -0.66
CA ARG A 64 -18.90 0.09 -0.01
C ARG A 64 -19.82 0.80 -1.00
N THR A 65 -19.27 1.59 -1.89
CA THR A 65 -20.03 2.26 -2.95
C THR A 65 -20.65 1.25 -3.91
N LEU A 66 -19.88 0.21 -4.27
CA LEU A 66 -20.39 -0.88 -5.12
C LEU A 66 -21.46 -1.72 -4.41
N ASP A 67 -21.33 -1.94 -3.11
CA ASP A 67 -22.38 -2.58 -2.31
C ASP A 67 -23.67 -1.75 -2.28
N ALA A 68 -23.57 -0.45 -2.09
CA ALA A 68 -24.72 0.44 -2.11
C ALA A 68 -25.43 0.44 -3.48
N TRP A 69 -24.67 0.35 -4.58
CA TRP A 69 -25.26 0.13 -5.90
C TRP A 69 -25.94 -1.24 -6.02
N LEU A 70 -25.35 -2.31 -5.48
CA LEU A 70 -25.97 -3.63 -5.48
C LEU A 70 -27.28 -3.65 -4.67
N ASP A 71 -27.32 -2.97 -3.54
CA ASP A 71 -28.53 -2.87 -2.70
C ASP A 71 -29.66 -2.13 -3.42
N ARG A 72 -29.33 -1.12 -4.21
CA ARG A 72 -30.29 -0.36 -5.03
C ARG A 72 -30.78 -1.13 -6.26
N LEU A 73 -29.87 -1.83 -6.96
CA LEU A 73 -30.15 -2.46 -8.26
C LEU A 73 -30.59 -3.91 -8.14
N GLY A 74 -30.24 -4.57 -7.05
CA GLY A 74 -30.53 -5.98 -6.80
C GLY A 74 -31.76 -6.22 -5.94
N LYS A 75 -32.30 -7.45 -6.00
CA LYS A 75 -33.38 -7.89 -5.12
C LYS A 75 -32.87 -8.43 -3.77
N VAL A 76 -31.58 -8.79 -3.71
CA VAL A 76 -30.92 -9.36 -2.53
C VAL A 76 -29.81 -8.40 -2.11
N PRO A 77 -29.79 -7.96 -0.84
CA PRO A 77 -28.74 -7.09 -0.31
C PRO A 77 -27.34 -7.65 -0.56
N ALA A 78 -26.38 -6.77 -0.82
CA ALA A 78 -25.01 -7.14 -1.15
C ALA A 78 -24.36 -8.07 -0.12
N GLU A 79 -24.60 -7.82 1.16
CA GLU A 79 -24.08 -8.63 2.28
C GLU A 79 -24.63 -10.07 2.31
N LYS A 80 -25.86 -10.30 1.78
CA LYS A 80 -26.52 -11.61 1.71
C LYS A 80 -26.22 -12.36 0.41
N GLN A 81 -25.52 -11.75 -0.53
CA GLN A 81 -25.15 -12.41 -1.77
C GLN A 81 -23.97 -13.38 -1.56
N PRO A 82 -23.94 -14.52 -2.30
CA PRO A 82 -22.76 -15.39 -2.30
C PRO A 82 -21.49 -14.58 -2.61
N PRO A 83 -20.39 -14.71 -1.85
CA PRO A 83 -19.18 -13.89 -2.04
C PRO A 83 -18.67 -13.89 -3.49
N LYS A 84 -18.67 -15.05 -4.15
CA LYS A 84 -18.26 -15.14 -5.57
C LYS A 84 -19.11 -14.28 -6.49
N LEU A 85 -20.45 -14.26 -6.29
CA LEU A 85 -21.36 -13.45 -7.09
C LEU A 85 -21.14 -11.96 -6.81
N ARG A 86 -21.10 -11.57 -5.53
CA ARG A 86 -20.89 -10.17 -5.11
C ARG A 86 -19.62 -9.60 -5.74
N TRP A 87 -18.49 -10.30 -5.65
CA TRP A 87 -17.24 -9.82 -6.25
C TRP A 87 -17.28 -9.79 -7.78
N LEU A 88 -17.97 -10.72 -8.43
CA LEU A 88 -18.15 -10.67 -9.88
C LEU A 88 -18.96 -9.45 -10.30
N LEU A 89 -20.04 -9.15 -9.56
CA LEU A 89 -20.85 -7.95 -9.78
C LEU A 89 -20.05 -6.67 -9.49
N HIS A 90 -19.18 -6.66 -8.46
CA HIS A 90 -18.29 -5.52 -8.22
C HIS A 90 -17.37 -5.26 -9.42
N VAL A 91 -16.75 -6.30 -10.01
CA VAL A 91 -15.94 -6.14 -11.23
C VAL A 91 -16.76 -5.55 -12.38
N GLY A 92 -18.00 -6.01 -12.56
CA GLY A 92 -18.89 -5.48 -13.59
C GLY A 92 -19.29 -4.03 -13.35
N LEU A 93 -19.78 -3.73 -12.14
CA LEU A 93 -20.24 -2.39 -11.74
C LEU A 93 -19.09 -1.38 -11.75
N TYR A 94 -17.89 -1.77 -11.27
CA TYR A 94 -16.72 -0.90 -11.29
C TYR A 94 -16.40 -0.43 -12.70
N GLN A 95 -16.43 -1.33 -13.68
CA GLN A 95 -16.21 -1.00 -15.08
C GLN A 95 -17.27 -0.07 -15.64
N LEU A 96 -18.55 -0.33 -15.32
CA LEU A 96 -19.67 0.44 -15.87
C LEU A 96 -19.82 1.84 -15.24
N LEU A 97 -19.49 1.99 -13.96
CA LEU A 97 -19.82 3.20 -13.21
C LEU A 97 -18.59 4.08 -12.92
N LEU A 98 -17.38 3.50 -12.96
CA LEU A 98 -16.17 4.15 -12.48
C LEU A 98 -14.99 4.11 -13.48
N MET A 99 -15.15 3.44 -14.63
CA MET A 99 -14.14 3.42 -15.69
C MET A 99 -14.73 4.00 -16.98
N GLU A 100 -14.05 5.00 -17.56
CA GLU A 100 -14.54 5.68 -18.76
C GLU A 100 -14.17 4.98 -20.07
N ARG A 101 -13.11 4.15 -20.07
CA ARG A 101 -12.52 3.60 -21.31
C ARG A 101 -12.94 2.17 -21.62
N ILE A 102 -13.83 1.59 -20.84
CA ILE A 102 -14.30 0.21 -21.06
C ILE A 102 -15.66 0.25 -21.77
N PRO A 103 -15.79 -0.41 -22.96
CA PRO A 103 -17.09 -0.53 -23.60
C PRO A 103 -18.08 -1.27 -22.71
N ASP A 104 -19.29 -0.75 -22.59
CA ASP A 104 -20.36 -1.32 -21.74
C ASP A 104 -20.64 -2.78 -22.09
N SER A 105 -20.70 -3.09 -23.38
CA SER A 105 -20.91 -4.45 -23.87
C SER A 105 -19.80 -5.40 -23.41
N ALA A 106 -18.55 -4.94 -23.35
CA ALA A 106 -17.43 -5.75 -22.87
C ALA A 106 -17.56 -6.04 -21.37
N ALA A 107 -17.93 -5.03 -20.57
CA ALA A 107 -18.13 -5.20 -19.13
C ALA A 107 -19.26 -6.19 -18.82
N VAL A 108 -20.42 -6.05 -19.48
CA VAL A 108 -21.58 -6.93 -19.27
C VAL A 108 -21.30 -8.34 -19.79
N ASN A 109 -20.88 -8.48 -21.06
CA ASN A 109 -20.72 -9.79 -21.68
C ASN A 109 -19.66 -10.65 -20.99
N THR A 110 -18.52 -10.06 -20.62
CA THR A 110 -17.47 -10.81 -19.91
C THR A 110 -17.90 -11.24 -18.51
N ALA A 111 -18.63 -10.40 -17.76
CA ALA A 111 -19.17 -10.78 -16.45
C ALA A 111 -20.18 -11.92 -16.55
N VAL A 112 -21.09 -11.85 -17.53
CA VAL A 112 -22.06 -12.92 -17.79
C VAL A 112 -21.38 -14.23 -18.19
N GLU A 113 -20.32 -14.14 -19.05
CA GLU A 113 -19.56 -15.32 -19.45
C GLU A 113 -18.78 -15.95 -18.29
N LEU A 114 -18.18 -15.13 -17.42
CA LEU A 114 -17.54 -15.60 -16.20
C LEU A 114 -18.55 -16.30 -15.27
N ALA A 115 -19.77 -15.80 -15.15
CA ALA A 115 -20.82 -16.46 -14.37
C ALA A 115 -21.18 -17.81 -14.98
N LYS A 116 -21.43 -17.89 -16.32
CA LYS A 116 -21.80 -19.12 -17.01
C LYS A 116 -20.77 -20.23 -16.88
N THR A 117 -19.47 -19.86 -17.00
CA THR A 117 -18.36 -20.81 -16.97
C THR A 117 -17.87 -21.17 -15.57
N SER A 118 -18.41 -20.50 -14.54
CA SER A 118 -17.99 -20.73 -13.15
C SER A 118 -18.89 -21.71 -12.42
N LYS A 119 -18.26 -22.72 -11.81
CA LYS A 119 -18.99 -23.70 -10.98
C LYS A 119 -19.76 -23.00 -9.85
N GLY A 120 -21.06 -23.27 -9.79
CA GLY A 120 -21.98 -22.71 -8.79
C GLY A 120 -22.59 -21.36 -9.15
N LEU A 121 -22.15 -20.67 -10.22
CA LEU A 121 -22.73 -19.39 -10.66
C LEU A 121 -23.49 -19.46 -11.99
N ALA A 122 -23.41 -20.54 -12.74
CA ALA A 122 -24.03 -20.63 -14.07
C ALA A 122 -25.55 -20.30 -14.06
N ARG A 123 -26.28 -20.73 -13.03
CA ARG A 123 -27.71 -20.41 -12.86
C ARG A 123 -27.97 -18.95 -12.50
N LEU A 124 -26.96 -18.21 -12.06
CA LEU A 124 -27.05 -16.79 -11.66
C LEU A 124 -26.59 -15.84 -12.79
N ALA A 125 -26.18 -16.37 -13.97
CA ALA A 125 -25.80 -15.54 -15.11
C ALA A 125 -26.93 -14.56 -15.56
N PRO A 126 -28.22 -14.94 -15.53
CA PRO A 126 -29.31 -13.98 -15.77
C PRO A 126 -29.38 -12.86 -14.73
N VAL A 127 -29.07 -13.15 -13.47
CA VAL A 127 -29.01 -12.14 -12.39
C VAL A 127 -27.87 -11.15 -12.67
N VAL A 128 -26.67 -11.65 -13.00
CA VAL A 128 -25.53 -10.80 -13.38
C VAL A 128 -25.91 -9.87 -14.53
N ASN A 129 -26.49 -10.41 -15.61
CA ASN A 129 -26.93 -9.59 -16.74
C ASN A 129 -27.99 -8.56 -16.33
N GLY A 130 -28.97 -8.96 -15.53
CA GLY A 130 -30.05 -8.07 -15.06
C GLY A 130 -29.56 -6.89 -14.25
N VAL A 131 -28.68 -7.14 -13.27
CA VAL A 131 -28.08 -6.10 -12.41
C VAL A 131 -27.20 -5.14 -13.23
N LEU A 132 -26.32 -5.66 -14.08
CA LEU A 132 -25.42 -4.81 -14.88
C LEU A 132 -26.18 -3.98 -15.91
N ARG A 133 -27.22 -4.52 -16.55
CA ARG A 133 -28.08 -3.72 -17.44
C ARG A 133 -28.92 -2.70 -16.69
N ALA A 134 -29.32 -2.98 -15.44
CA ALA A 134 -29.98 -1.98 -14.59
C ALA A 134 -29.02 -0.84 -14.25
N ALA A 135 -27.75 -1.15 -13.92
CA ALA A 135 -26.72 -0.14 -13.70
C ALA A 135 -26.50 0.78 -14.93
N LEU A 136 -26.51 0.22 -16.12
CA LEU A 136 -26.41 1.03 -17.36
C LEU A 136 -27.58 2.00 -17.50
N ARG A 137 -28.80 1.54 -17.34
CA ARG A 137 -29.99 2.40 -17.44
C ARG A 137 -29.96 3.52 -16.39
N THR A 138 -29.57 3.19 -15.17
CA THR A 138 -29.44 4.17 -14.08
C THR A 138 -28.39 5.23 -14.39
N ARG A 139 -27.24 4.83 -14.93
CA ARG A 139 -26.17 5.76 -15.38
C ARG A 139 -26.65 6.63 -16.55
N GLU A 140 -27.29 6.05 -17.55
CA GLU A 140 -27.85 6.78 -18.70
C GLU A 140 -28.94 7.79 -18.28
N ALA A 141 -29.70 7.47 -17.23
CA ALA A 141 -30.68 8.38 -16.64
C ALA A 141 -30.05 9.48 -15.75
N GLY A 142 -28.72 9.48 -15.59
CA GLY A 142 -28.02 10.45 -14.72
C GLY A 142 -28.30 10.28 -13.23
N GLU A 143 -28.82 9.12 -12.82
CA GLU A 143 -29.17 8.88 -11.43
C GLU A 143 -27.91 8.58 -10.59
N THR A 144 -27.90 9.13 -9.37
CA THR A 144 -26.82 8.93 -8.39
C THR A 144 -27.30 8.14 -7.19
N LEU A 145 -26.37 7.60 -6.41
CA LEU A 145 -26.69 6.98 -5.12
C LEU A 145 -27.19 8.05 -4.14
N PRO A 146 -28.32 7.84 -3.45
CA PRO A 146 -28.71 8.69 -2.35
C PRO A 146 -27.66 8.60 -1.24
N LEU A 147 -27.20 9.74 -0.74
CA LEU A 147 -26.29 9.79 0.38
C LEU A 147 -27.06 9.79 1.70
N PRO A 148 -26.55 9.14 2.76
CA PRO A 148 -27.08 9.24 4.11
C PRO A 148 -27.11 10.69 4.61
N ASN A 149 -28.01 10.99 5.55
CA ASN A 149 -28.10 12.34 6.16
C ASN A 149 -27.01 12.57 7.22
N ASP A 150 -26.51 11.52 7.83
CA ASP A 150 -25.44 11.56 8.81
C ASP A 150 -24.09 11.75 8.14
N LEU A 151 -23.35 12.79 8.52
CA LEU A 151 -22.09 13.17 7.86
C LEU A 151 -21.03 12.06 7.85
N PRO A 152 -20.72 11.35 8.94
CA PRO A 152 -19.80 10.20 8.89
C PRO A 152 -20.22 9.14 7.88
N ALA A 153 -21.50 8.74 7.89
CA ALA A 153 -22.04 7.75 6.96
C ALA A 153 -22.05 8.27 5.51
N GLN A 154 -22.30 9.55 5.31
CA GLN A 154 -22.23 10.21 4.00
C GLN A 154 -20.80 10.12 3.41
N LEU A 155 -19.79 10.55 4.17
CA LEU A 155 -18.39 10.44 3.76
C LEU A 155 -17.97 8.99 3.54
N ALA A 156 -18.40 8.09 4.42
CA ALA A 156 -18.11 6.67 4.32
C ALA A 156 -18.66 6.04 3.05
N GLN A 157 -19.88 6.39 2.64
CA GLN A 157 -20.48 5.91 1.40
C GLN A 157 -19.86 6.57 0.16
N ALA A 158 -19.67 7.90 0.19
CA ALA A 158 -19.12 8.65 -0.94
C ALA A 158 -17.67 8.23 -1.27
N HIS A 159 -16.86 7.94 -0.23
CA HIS A 159 -15.45 7.61 -0.38
C HIS A 159 -15.12 6.13 -0.10
N SER A 160 -16.14 5.29 0.07
CA SER A 160 -15.96 3.85 0.30
C SER A 160 -15.01 3.54 1.47
N LEU A 161 -15.32 4.10 2.64
CA LEU A 161 -14.59 3.93 3.89
C LEU A 161 -15.49 3.32 4.98
N PRO A 162 -14.92 2.72 6.05
CA PRO A 162 -15.70 2.31 7.23
C PRO A 162 -16.22 3.53 8.01
N ASP A 163 -17.43 3.42 8.61
CA ASP A 163 -18.03 4.50 9.39
C ASP A 163 -17.17 4.94 10.58
N TRP A 164 -16.58 3.97 11.30
CA TRP A 164 -15.70 4.26 12.42
C TRP A 164 -14.49 5.13 12.03
N PHE A 165 -13.96 4.92 10.81
CA PHE A 165 -12.79 5.67 10.35
C PHE A 165 -13.18 7.08 9.90
N THR A 166 -14.29 7.25 9.20
CA THR A 166 -14.78 8.59 8.83
C THR A 166 -15.17 9.42 10.04
N GLN A 167 -15.73 8.80 11.08
CA GLN A 167 -15.99 9.46 12.34
C GLN A 167 -14.69 9.99 12.97
N LEU A 168 -13.64 9.15 13.06
CA LEU A 168 -12.34 9.59 13.58
C LEU A 168 -11.70 10.69 12.72
N LEU A 169 -11.82 10.61 11.39
CA LEU A 169 -11.31 11.68 10.52
C LEU A 169 -11.98 13.03 10.81
N ILE A 170 -13.29 13.03 11.05
CA ILE A 170 -14.05 14.25 11.42
C ILE A 170 -13.58 14.77 12.79
N GLU A 171 -13.38 13.89 13.75
CA GLU A 171 -12.85 14.26 15.08
C GLU A 171 -11.45 14.88 15.00
N TRP A 172 -10.58 14.36 14.12
CA TRP A 172 -9.19 14.81 14.00
C TRP A 172 -9.02 16.06 13.12
N ARG A 173 -9.82 16.20 12.06
CA ARG A 173 -9.60 17.18 10.99
C ARG A 173 -10.80 18.07 10.69
N GLY A 174 -11.92 17.90 11.40
CA GLY A 174 -13.19 18.52 11.03
C GLY A 174 -13.78 17.97 9.73
N ALA A 175 -14.93 18.48 9.32
CA ALA A 175 -15.67 17.97 8.15
C ALA A 175 -14.88 18.10 6.83
N GLU A 176 -14.32 19.28 6.57
CA GLU A 176 -13.58 19.57 5.33
C GLU A 176 -12.28 18.77 5.25
N GLY A 177 -11.48 18.73 6.34
CA GLY A 177 -10.26 17.96 6.38
C GLY A 177 -10.52 16.45 6.26
N ALA A 178 -11.60 15.94 6.87
CA ALA A 178 -12.03 14.56 6.72
C ALA A 178 -12.38 14.20 5.27
N ALA A 179 -13.10 15.09 4.58
CA ALA A 179 -13.45 14.91 3.17
C ALA A 179 -12.19 14.91 2.26
N ALA A 180 -11.23 15.81 2.53
CA ALA A 180 -9.96 15.86 1.79
C ALA A 180 -9.16 14.56 1.96
N VAL A 181 -8.98 14.07 3.18
CA VAL A 181 -8.29 12.79 3.47
C VAL A 181 -9.05 11.61 2.85
N ALA A 182 -10.38 11.56 3.00
CA ALA A 182 -11.20 10.49 2.42
C ALA A 182 -11.09 10.44 0.89
N SER A 183 -11.07 11.60 0.24
CA SER A 183 -10.82 11.70 -1.20
C SER A 183 -9.44 11.19 -1.58
N ALA A 184 -8.39 11.61 -0.85
CA ALA A 184 -7.02 11.19 -1.09
C ALA A 184 -6.83 9.66 -0.94
N CYS A 185 -7.55 9.02 -0.01
CA CYS A 185 -7.54 7.55 0.12
C CYS A 185 -8.05 6.82 -1.14
N ASN A 186 -8.75 7.51 -2.04
CA ASN A 186 -9.29 6.93 -3.27
C ASN A 186 -8.49 7.29 -4.53
N ARG A 187 -7.49 8.15 -4.44
CA ARG A 187 -6.61 8.41 -5.58
C ARG A 187 -5.81 7.15 -5.95
N VAL A 188 -5.53 7.00 -7.23
CA VAL A 188 -4.53 6.03 -7.66
C VAL A 188 -3.17 6.58 -7.22
N PRO A 189 -2.40 5.85 -6.42
CA PRO A 189 -1.12 6.38 -5.94
C PRO A 189 -0.12 6.48 -7.07
N ASP A 190 0.65 7.55 -7.06
CA ASP A 190 1.78 7.71 -7.97
C ASP A 190 2.86 6.65 -7.73
N LEU A 191 3.66 6.39 -8.73
CA LEU A 191 4.84 5.55 -8.64
C LEU A 191 6.06 6.44 -8.41
N ASP A 192 6.60 6.41 -7.21
CA ASP A 192 7.79 7.17 -6.86
C ASP A 192 9.02 6.25 -6.84
N LEU A 193 10.10 6.75 -7.44
CA LEU A 193 11.42 6.13 -7.43
C LEU A 193 12.35 6.94 -6.52
N ARG A 194 13.23 6.25 -5.81
CA ARG A 194 14.42 6.85 -5.17
C ARG A 194 15.64 6.48 -5.98
N VAL A 195 16.38 7.47 -6.42
CA VAL A 195 17.63 7.31 -7.16
C VAL A 195 18.78 7.00 -6.21
N ASN A 196 19.53 5.95 -6.50
CA ASN A 196 20.73 5.57 -5.78
C ASN A 196 21.90 6.47 -6.21
N ARG A 197 22.25 7.43 -5.35
CA ARG A 197 23.29 8.44 -5.62
C ARG A 197 24.70 7.85 -5.74
N LEU A 198 24.90 6.64 -5.26
CA LEU A 198 26.19 5.95 -5.41
C LEU A 198 26.40 5.38 -6.81
N ARG A 199 25.33 5.28 -7.61
CA ARG A 199 25.36 4.67 -8.93
C ARG A 199 24.90 5.57 -10.06
N SER A 200 24.04 6.55 -9.78
CA SER A 200 23.50 7.45 -10.79
C SER A 200 23.08 8.79 -10.17
N SER A 201 22.45 9.64 -10.95
CA SER A 201 21.87 10.91 -10.51
C SER A 201 20.43 11.04 -11.00
N PRO A 202 19.56 11.81 -10.31
CA PRO A 202 18.18 12.01 -10.76
C PRO A 202 18.10 12.53 -12.21
N PRO A 203 18.89 13.50 -12.68
CA PRO A 203 18.86 13.92 -14.08
C PRO A 203 19.26 12.82 -15.07
N GLN A 204 20.22 11.95 -14.71
CA GLN A 204 20.63 10.86 -15.58
C GLN A 204 19.53 9.78 -15.66
N VAL A 205 18.98 9.36 -14.52
CA VAL A 205 17.86 8.40 -14.49
C VAL A 205 16.66 8.94 -15.27
N GLN A 206 16.32 10.22 -15.09
CA GLN A 206 15.23 10.88 -15.82
C GLN A 206 15.46 10.83 -17.33
N LYS A 207 16.68 11.11 -17.79
CA LYS A 207 17.07 11.03 -19.20
C LYS A 207 16.94 9.61 -19.76
N ASP A 208 17.41 8.60 -19.01
CA ASP A 208 17.37 7.21 -19.43
C ASP A 208 15.92 6.69 -19.51
N LEU A 209 15.07 7.05 -18.53
CA LEU A 209 13.64 6.74 -18.54
C LEU A 209 12.93 7.42 -19.71
N ALA A 210 13.22 8.70 -19.97
CA ALA A 210 12.63 9.44 -21.09
C ALA A 210 12.99 8.82 -22.45
N ALA A 211 14.23 8.34 -22.63
CA ALA A 211 14.65 7.61 -23.82
C ALA A 211 13.88 6.32 -24.05
N ALA A 212 13.35 5.70 -22.99
CA ALA A 212 12.46 4.53 -23.02
C ALA A 212 10.97 4.91 -23.08
N GLY A 213 10.64 6.18 -23.27
CA GLY A 213 9.25 6.66 -23.34
C GLY A 213 8.53 6.76 -21.98
N ILE A 214 9.29 6.77 -20.87
CA ILE A 214 8.77 6.85 -19.51
C ILE A 214 8.92 8.28 -19.00
N SER A 215 7.80 8.98 -18.79
CA SER A 215 7.81 10.33 -18.25
C SER A 215 8.02 10.32 -16.75
N SER A 216 8.91 11.19 -16.26
CA SER A 216 9.19 11.36 -14.84
C SER A 216 9.49 12.81 -14.50
N GLU A 217 9.21 13.20 -13.24
CA GLU A 217 9.49 14.53 -12.72
C GLU A 217 10.11 14.45 -11.33
N PRO A 218 10.96 15.44 -10.95
CA PRO A 218 11.51 15.52 -9.60
C PRO A 218 10.39 15.69 -8.56
N ILE A 219 10.58 15.08 -7.39
CA ILE A 219 9.64 15.22 -6.27
C ILE A 219 10.11 16.35 -5.37
N VAL A 220 9.25 17.35 -5.15
CA VAL A 220 9.54 18.47 -4.24
C VAL A 220 9.79 17.92 -2.81
N GLY A 221 10.89 18.35 -2.18
CA GLY A 221 11.26 17.87 -0.84
C GLY A 221 11.95 16.50 -0.79
N CYS A 222 12.08 15.80 -1.93
CA CYS A 222 12.80 14.53 -2.03
C CYS A 222 13.90 14.66 -3.09
N PRO A 223 15.13 15.08 -2.73
CA PRO A 223 16.17 15.42 -3.69
C PRO A 223 16.60 14.25 -4.59
N ASP A 224 16.38 13.02 -4.15
CA ASP A 224 16.69 11.80 -4.90
C ASP A 224 15.41 11.14 -5.46
N GLY A 225 14.26 11.80 -5.31
CA GLY A 225 12.96 11.31 -5.73
C GLY A 225 12.60 11.68 -7.16
N LEU A 226 12.07 10.69 -7.90
CA LEU A 226 11.45 10.89 -9.20
C LEU A 226 10.04 10.31 -9.18
N ARG A 227 9.04 11.09 -9.58
CA ARG A 227 7.65 10.66 -9.76
C ARG A 227 7.41 10.24 -11.19
N ILE A 228 6.79 9.08 -11.38
CA ILE A 228 6.50 8.53 -12.70
C ILE A 228 5.04 8.81 -13.06
N SER A 229 4.83 9.38 -14.25
CA SER A 229 3.50 9.71 -14.74
C SER A 229 3.01 8.68 -15.77
N GLY A 230 1.78 8.20 -15.60
CA GLY A 230 0.99 7.54 -16.65
C GLY A 230 1.59 6.27 -17.25
N HIS A 231 2.42 5.50 -16.54
CA HIS A 231 3.09 4.34 -17.10
C HIS A 231 2.60 3.01 -16.51
N SER A 232 2.60 1.98 -17.37
CA SER A 232 2.29 0.59 -16.98
C SER A 232 3.37 -0.35 -17.50
N GLY A 233 3.61 -1.44 -16.81
CA GLY A 233 4.55 -2.47 -17.24
C GLY A 233 5.32 -3.09 -16.08
N ASP A 234 6.29 -3.93 -16.42
CA ASP A 234 7.17 -4.56 -15.45
C ASP A 234 8.41 -3.69 -15.24
N LEU A 235 8.50 -3.08 -14.07
CA LEU A 235 9.59 -2.18 -13.67
C LEU A 235 10.98 -2.82 -13.79
N ARG A 236 11.06 -4.15 -13.73
CA ARG A 236 12.33 -4.89 -13.85
C ARG A 236 13.00 -4.74 -15.21
N HIS A 237 12.22 -4.35 -16.23
CA HIS A 237 12.70 -4.11 -17.58
C HIS A 237 12.99 -2.62 -17.88
N TRP A 238 12.81 -1.75 -16.89
CA TRP A 238 13.09 -0.33 -17.08
C TRP A 238 14.57 -0.04 -16.96
N PRO A 239 15.08 0.96 -17.73
CA PRO A 239 16.49 1.38 -17.67
C PRO A 239 16.92 1.67 -16.22
N GLY A 240 18.09 1.18 -15.85
CA GLY A 240 18.67 1.39 -14.54
C GLY A 240 18.15 0.52 -13.40
N TYR A 241 17.13 -0.31 -13.61
CA TYR A 241 16.65 -1.19 -12.54
C TYR A 241 17.67 -2.28 -12.21
N ALA A 242 18.11 -3.03 -13.20
CA ALA A 242 19.08 -4.12 -13.02
C ALA A 242 20.44 -3.61 -12.54
N GLU A 243 20.83 -2.43 -13.01
CA GLU A 243 22.07 -1.74 -12.65
C GLU A 243 22.04 -1.13 -11.24
N GLY A 244 20.88 -1.12 -10.60
CA GLY A 244 20.70 -0.57 -9.26
C GLY A 244 20.78 0.97 -9.19
N HIS A 245 20.42 1.65 -10.29
CA HIS A 245 20.40 3.12 -10.35
C HIS A 245 19.28 3.71 -9.51
N TRP A 246 18.24 2.95 -9.23
CA TRP A 246 17.07 3.39 -8.47
C TRP A 246 16.31 2.22 -7.83
N CYS A 247 15.45 2.54 -6.89
CA CYS A 247 14.46 1.61 -6.34
C CYS A 247 13.09 2.28 -6.21
N VAL A 248 12.04 1.48 -6.08
CA VAL A 248 10.69 1.99 -5.79
C VAL A 248 10.60 2.32 -4.31
N GLN A 249 10.28 3.56 -4.00
CA GLN A 249 9.99 4.01 -2.64
C GLN A 249 9.08 5.23 -2.69
N ASP A 250 8.00 5.19 -1.93
CA ASP A 250 7.08 6.31 -1.74
C ASP A 250 7.80 7.56 -1.22
N CYS A 251 7.43 8.74 -1.69
CA CYS A 251 8.07 10.00 -1.28
C CYS A 251 8.02 10.22 0.24
N SER A 252 6.91 9.87 0.89
CA SER A 252 6.80 9.96 2.35
C SER A 252 7.77 9.01 3.08
N ALA A 253 8.01 7.83 2.52
CA ALA A 253 8.99 6.89 3.06
C ALA A 253 10.45 7.33 2.79
N GLN A 254 10.69 8.10 1.71
CA GLN A 254 12.02 8.67 1.43
C GLN A 254 12.43 9.73 2.47
N SER A 255 11.48 10.44 3.07
CA SER A 255 11.77 11.47 4.08
C SER A 255 12.22 10.91 5.44
N ILE A 256 12.08 9.59 5.70
CA ILE A 256 12.32 9.01 7.04
C ILE A 256 13.80 8.81 7.33
N ALA A 257 14.55 8.18 6.42
CA ALA A 257 15.97 7.88 6.66
C ALA A 257 16.84 9.14 6.90
N PRO A 258 16.61 10.27 6.21
CA PRO A 258 17.33 11.52 6.47
C PRO A 258 17.12 12.09 7.89
N LEU A 259 15.98 11.81 8.55
CA LEU A 259 15.73 12.27 9.92
C LEU A 259 16.69 11.69 10.96
N LEU A 260 17.34 10.56 10.65
CA LEU A 260 18.36 9.98 11.52
C LEU A 260 19.68 10.74 11.44
N ASP A 261 19.88 11.60 10.44
CA ASP A 261 21.17 12.25 10.15
C ASP A 261 22.34 11.26 10.26
N PRO A 262 22.32 10.14 9.50
CA PRO A 262 23.33 9.10 9.64
C PRO A 262 24.68 9.59 9.10
N GLN A 263 25.78 9.22 9.79
CA GLN A 263 27.14 9.62 9.42
C GLN A 263 27.96 8.41 8.97
N PRO A 264 28.91 8.58 8.05
CA PRO A 264 29.88 7.53 7.75
C PRO A 264 30.58 7.04 9.03
N GLY A 265 30.67 5.72 9.19
CA GLY A 265 31.22 5.09 10.40
C GLY A 265 30.21 4.81 11.51
N ASP A 266 28.96 5.31 11.42
CA ASP A 266 27.92 5.00 12.40
C ASP A 266 27.59 3.50 12.40
N ARG A 267 27.19 3.02 13.58
CA ARG A 267 26.50 1.76 13.76
C ARG A 267 25.00 2.02 13.82
N ILE A 268 24.27 1.52 12.83
CA ILE A 268 22.86 1.87 12.58
C ILE A 268 22.00 0.62 12.73
N LEU A 269 20.86 0.74 13.39
CA LEU A 269 19.85 -0.32 13.50
C LEU A 269 18.55 0.10 12.81
N ASP A 270 18.11 -0.67 11.82
CA ASP A 270 16.76 -0.62 11.25
C ASP A 270 15.96 -1.80 11.83
N ALA A 271 15.07 -1.52 12.77
CA ALA A 271 14.49 -2.52 13.67
C ALA A 271 13.29 -3.30 13.09
N CYS A 272 12.68 -2.81 12.01
CA CYS A 272 11.58 -3.48 11.30
C CYS A 272 11.81 -3.37 9.80
N ALA A 273 13.00 -3.77 9.35
CA ALA A 273 13.61 -3.33 8.10
C ALA A 273 12.94 -3.81 6.81
N ALA A 274 12.27 -4.97 6.82
CA ALA A 274 11.79 -5.56 5.57
C ALA A 274 10.60 -4.79 4.95
N PRO A 275 10.64 -4.52 3.64
CA PRO A 275 11.46 -5.15 2.59
C PRO A 275 12.83 -4.49 2.30
N GLY A 276 13.30 -3.52 3.07
CA GLY A 276 14.64 -2.95 2.97
C GLY A 276 14.74 -1.55 2.36
N GLY A 277 13.62 -0.90 2.06
CA GLY A 277 13.64 0.44 1.44
C GLY A 277 14.33 1.49 2.31
N LYS A 278 14.13 1.46 3.64
CA LYS A 278 14.77 2.40 4.57
C LYS A 278 16.22 2.00 4.88
N ALA A 279 16.50 0.70 5.11
CA ALA A 279 17.86 0.20 5.31
C ALA A 279 18.78 0.53 4.13
N THR A 280 18.31 0.33 2.89
CA THR A 280 19.09 0.70 1.69
C THR A 280 19.27 2.20 1.54
N HIS A 281 18.26 3.00 1.93
CA HIS A 281 18.39 4.46 1.93
C HIS A 281 19.44 4.94 2.94
N LEU A 282 19.46 4.37 4.14
CA LEU A 282 20.48 4.66 5.14
C LEU A 282 21.90 4.37 4.61
N ALA A 283 22.07 3.21 3.95
CA ALA A 283 23.35 2.84 3.35
C ALA A 283 23.79 3.83 2.25
N GLU A 284 22.86 4.25 1.39
CA GLU A 284 23.13 5.23 0.35
C GLU A 284 23.55 6.61 0.94
N LEU A 285 22.85 7.07 1.99
CA LEU A 285 23.14 8.36 2.64
C LEU A 285 24.55 8.43 3.25
N VAL A 286 25.06 7.32 3.77
CA VAL A 286 26.40 7.24 4.36
C VAL A 286 27.48 6.78 3.39
N GLY A 287 27.19 6.74 2.09
CA GLY A 287 28.16 6.29 1.09
C GLY A 287 28.53 4.80 1.22
N ASP A 288 27.66 3.98 1.76
CA ASP A 288 27.89 2.57 2.12
C ASP A 288 29.05 2.37 3.13
N GLN A 289 29.31 3.40 3.97
CA GLN A 289 30.40 3.44 4.95
C GLN A 289 29.89 3.44 6.39
N ALA A 290 29.05 2.45 6.75
CA ALA A 290 28.51 2.26 8.09
C ALA A 290 28.35 0.76 8.40
N GLU A 291 28.06 0.42 9.66
CA GLU A 291 27.61 -0.93 10.03
C GLU A 291 26.09 -0.90 10.22
N ILE A 292 25.31 -1.35 9.23
CA ILE A 292 23.85 -1.31 9.27
C ILE A 292 23.29 -2.70 9.59
N TRP A 293 22.51 -2.80 10.66
CA TRP A 293 21.77 -4.01 11.02
C TRP A 293 20.30 -3.86 10.63
N ALA A 294 19.89 -4.62 9.62
CA ALA A 294 18.49 -4.71 9.18
C ALA A 294 17.82 -5.89 9.87
N VAL A 295 16.96 -5.61 10.84
CA VAL A 295 16.29 -6.62 11.66
C VAL A 295 14.82 -6.75 11.27
N ASP A 296 14.33 -7.97 11.14
CA ASP A 296 12.90 -8.29 10.96
C ASP A 296 12.61 -9.68 11.54
N ARG A 297 11.40 -9.87 12.08
CA ARG A 297 10.97 -11.19 12.59
C ARG A 297 10.91 -12.25 11.50
N SER A 298 10.67 -11.85 10.24
CA SER A 298 10.49 -12.74 9.11
C SER A 298 11.78 -12.94 8.30
N ALA A 299 12.44 -14.08 8.47
CA ALA A 299 13.57 -14.47 7.63
C ALA A 299 13.23 -14.48 6.13
N GLY A 300 11.97 -14.81 5.79
CA GLY A 300 11.49 -14.77 4.39
C GLY A 300 11.44 -13.36 3.81
N ARG A 301 11.04 -12.37 4.62
CA ARG A 301 11.01 -10.96 4.21
C ARG A 301 12.42 -10.38 4.12
N LEU A 302 13.35 -10.78 4.99
CA LEU A 302 14.75 -10.36 4.96
C LEU A 302 15.50 -10.78 3.68
N LYS A 303 15.07 -11.86 3.01
CA LYS A 303 15.61 -12.19 1.68
C LYS A 303 15.41 -11.07 0.66
N ARG A 304 14.31 -10.30 0.79
CA ARG A 304 14.07 -9.11 -0.06
C ARG A 304 15.04 -7.98 0.27
N VAL A 305 15.37 -7.78 1.55
CA VAL A 305 16.38 -6.81 1.97
C VAL A 305 17.73 -7.13 1.33
N ALA A 306 18.19 -8.38 1.48
CA ALA A 306 19.45 -8.84 0.91
C ALA A 306 19.48 -8.73 -0.62
N ALA A 307 18.39 -9.12 -1.30
CA ALA A 307 18.28 -8.99 -2.75
C ALA A 307 18.32 -7.54 -3.24
N ASN A 308 17.63 -6.62 -2.53
CA ASN A 308 17.65 -5.19 -2.84
C ASN A 308 19.03 -4.59 -2.59
N ALA A 309 19.66 -4.90 -1.45
CA ALA A 309 21.02 -4.46 -1.15
C ALA A 309 22.02 -4.90 -2.23
N ALA A 310 21.99 -6.17 -2.62
CA ALA A 310 22.85 -6.72 -3.67
C ALA A 310 22.63 -6.02 -5.02
N ARG A 311 21.36 -5.83 -5.44
CA ARG A 311 21.01 -5.14 -6.68
C ARG A 311 21.48 -3.68 -6.68
N LEU A 312 21.32 -2.98 -5.56
CA LEU A 312 21.77 -1.59 -5.40
C LEU A 312 23.29 -1.47 -5.17
N GLY A 313 23.99 -2.60 -4.97
CA GLY A 313 25.44 -2.65 -4.77
C GLY A 313 25.88 -2.13 -3.41
N LEU A 314 25.08 -2.40 -2.38
CA LEU A 314 25.31 -1.99 -0.99
C LEU A 314 25.85 -3.19 -0.19
N ALA A 315 27.00 -3.02 0.46
CA ALA A 315 27.68 -4.06 1.22
C ALA A 315 27.58 -3.89 2.75
N SER A 316 27.21 -2.69 3.22
CA SER A 316 27.18 -2.34 4.63
C SER A 316 26.01 -2.94 5.41
N ILE A 317 25.03 -3.59 4.75
CA ILE A 317 23.80 -4.05 5.35
C ILE A 317 23.89 -5.51 5.81
N ASN A 318 23.76 -5.73 7.11
CA ASN A 318 23.72 -7.03 7.77
C ASN A 318 22.27 -7.41 8.11
N ALA A 319 21.73 -8.47 7.54
CA ALA A 319 20.36 -8.93 7.81
C ALA A 319 20.31 -9.88 9.00
N LEU A 320 19.42 -9.64 9.97
CA LEU A 320 19.24 -10.47 11.16
C LEU A 320 17.75 -10.79 11.38
N ALA A 321 17.42 -12.09 11.34
CA ALA A 321 16.08 -12.53 11.70
C ALA A 321 15.94 -12.63 13.23
N ALA A 322 15.26 -11.68 13.84
CA ALA A 322 15.06 -11.61 15.29
C ALA A 322 13.80 -10.79 15.64
N ASP A 323 13.32 -10.96 16.85
CA ASP A 323 12.38 -10.03 17.45
C ASP A 323 13.14 -8.81 17.97
N ALA A 324 12.93 -7.67 17.35
CA ALA A 324 13.63 -6.43 17.68
C ALA A 324 13.39 -5.97 19.14
N ALA A 325 12.23 -6.26 19.72
CA ALA A 325 11.94 -5.93 21.12
C ALA A 325 12.83 -6.69 22.13
N ASN A 326 13.40 -7.84 21.73
CA ASN A 326 14.19 -8.71 22.61
C ASN A 326 15.68 -8.78 22.18
N LEU A 327 16.16 -7.82 21.40
CA LEU A 327 17.55 -7.83 20.90
C LEU A 327 18.59 -7.74 21.99
N LEU A 328 18.36 -6.97 23.04
CA LEU A 328 19.30 -6.84 24.14
C LEU A 328 19.53 -8.16 24.88
N GLU A 329 18.51 -9.00 25.03
CA GLU A 329 18.62 -10.32 25.66
C GLU A 329 19.44 -11.27 24.77
N GLN A 330 19.22 -11.21 23.46
CA GLN A 330 19.91 -12.05 22.48
C GLN A 330 21.34 -11.59 22.20
N ARG A 331 21.62 -10.30 22.37
CA ARG A 331 22.86 -9.60 22.03
C ARG A 331 23.25 -8.61 23.14
N PRO A 332 23.60 -9.06 24.37
CA PRO A 332 23.89 -8.15 25.47
C PRO A 332 25.02 -7.14 25.16
N GLN A 333 25.93 -7.52 24.26
CA GLN A 333 27.03 -6.66 23.79
C GLN A 333 26.57 -5.47 22.93
N TRP A 334 25.27 -5.44 22.54
CA TRP A 334 24.70 -4.32 21.78
C TRP A 334 24.18 -3.18 22.67
N ARG A 335 24.28 -3.31 23.99
CA ARG A 335 23.95 -2.22 24.92
C ARG A 335 24.71 -0.95 24.54
N GLU A 336 23.98 0.16 24.39
CA GLU A 336 24.54 1.50 24.12
C GLU A 336 25.54 1.53 22.93
N SER A 337 25.30 0.72 21.90
CA SER A 337 26.26 0.54 20.81
C SER A 337 25.82 1.12 19.45
N PHE A 338 24.57 1.58 19.32
CA PHE A 338 24.05 2.15 18.08
C PHE A 338 23.93 3.67 18.17
N GLN A 339 24.59 4.37 17.26
CA GLN A 339 24.49 5.84 17.16
C GLN A 339 23.11 6.23 16.57
N ARG A 340 22.54 5.37 15.73
CA ARG A 340 21.27 5.62 15.04
C ARG A 340 20.37 4.40 15.12
N ILE A 341 19.13 4.61 15.55
CA ILE A 341 18.10 3.55 15.57
C ILE A 341 16.87 4.04 14.81
N LEU A 342 16.46 3.30 13.79
CA LEU A 342 15.19 3.47 13.10
C LEU A 342 14.19 2.41 13.55
N ILE A 343 13.02 2.85 13.94
CA ILE A 343 11.86 1.98 14.21
C ILE A 343 10.76 2.34 13.22
N ASP A 344 10.72 1.63 12.09
CA ASP A 344 9.55 1.68 11.17
C ASP A 344 8.50 0.72 11.72
N ALA A 345 7.74 1.17 12.72
CA ALA A 345 6.94 0.30 13.56
C ALA A 345 5.79 -0.38 12.80
N PRO A 346 5.52 -1.67 13.09
CA PRO A 346 4.29 -2.30 12.62
C PRO A 346 3.09 -1.49 13.11
N CYS A 347 2.23 -1.07 12.19
CA CYS A 347 1.11 -0.19 12.48
C CYS A 347 -0.12 -0.54 11.64
N SER A 348 -1.23 0.16 11.87
CA SER A 348 -2.49 -0.04 11.15
C SER A 348 -2.43 0.34 9.66
N GLY A 349 -1.48 1.19 9.26
CA GLY A 349 -1.32 1.60 7.86
C GLY A 349 -2.42 2.55 7.35
N LEU A 350 -3.16 3.23 8.20
CA LEU A 350 -4.27 4.10 7.81
C LEU A 350 -3.85 5.31 6.95
N GLY A 351 -2.57 5.65 6.92
CA GLY A 351 -2.03 6.67 6.01
C GLY A 351 -1.79 6.16 4.59
N THR A 352 -1.85 4.85 4.34
CA THR A 352 -1.49 4.23 3.05
C THR A 352 -2.67 3.56 2.33
N LEU A 353 -3.91 3.92 2.66
CA LEU A 353 -5.12 3.29 2.10
C LEU A 353 -5.25 3.43 0.58
N ALA A 354 -4.61 4.42 -0.03
CA ALA A 354 -4.53 4.56 -1.48
C ALA A 354 -3.73 3.40 -2.12
N ARG A 355 -2.60 3.01 -1.50
CA ARG A 355 -1.70 1.94 -1.95
C ARG A 355 -2.17 0.55 -1.52
N HIS A 356 -2.72 0.43 -0.31
CA HIS A 356 -3.21 -0.81 0.30
C HIS A 356 -4.72 -0.73 0.55
N PRO A 357 -5.54 -0.77 -0.52
CA PRO A 357 -6.98 -0.51 -0.39
C PRO A 357 -7.73 -1.53 0.48
N ASP A 358 -7.23 -2.75 0.63
CA ASP A 358 -7.81 -3.78 1.49
C ASP A 358 -7.63 -3.48 2.98
N ALA A 359 -6.63 -2.69 3.38
CA ALA A 359 -6.40 -2.30 4.77
C ALA A 359 -7.63 -1.60 5.37
N ARG A 360 -8.37 -0.79 4.58
CA ARG A 360 -9.62 -0.13 5.04
C ARG A 360 -10.70 -1.09 5.53
N TRP A 361 -10.69 -2.34 5.05
CA TRP A 361 -11.67 -3.37 5.41
C TRP A 361 -11.15 -4.38 6.43
N ARG A 362 -9.83 -4.41 6.64
CA ARG A 362 -9.15 -5.34 7.57
C ARG A 362 -8.88 -4.70 8.92
N VAL A 363 -8.52 -3.42 8.91
CA VAL A 363 -8.24 -2.66 10.13
C VAL A 363 -9.54 -2.37 10.87
N THR A 364 -9.49 -2.56 12.19
CA THR A 364 -10.58 -2.26 13.12
C THR A 364 -10.04 -1.52 14.33
N PRO A 365 -10.87 -0.77 15.08
CA PRO A 365 -10.42 -0.14 16.33
C PRO A 365 -9.79 -1.13 17.32
N GLN A 366 -10.25 -2.37 17.31
CA GLN A 366 -9.69 -3.41 18.17
C GLN A 366 -8.31 -3.88 17.69
N SER A 367 -8.10 -4.05 16.38
CA SER A 367 -6.78 -4.41 15.83
C SER A 367 -5.74 -3.32 16.10
N ILE A 368 -6.14 -2.04 16.03
CA ILE A 368 -5.26 -0.91 16.42
C ILE A 368 -4.85 -1.02 17.88
N ARG A 369 -5.82 -1.20 18.81
CA ARG A 369 -5.49 -1.39 20.22
C ARG A 369 -4.54 -2.56 20.48
N GLY A 370 -4.60 -3.62 19.66
CA GLY A 370 -3.69 -4.76 19.75
C GLY A 370 -2.25 -4.47 19.28
N LEU A 371 -2.03 -3.41 18.48
CA LEU A 371 -0.70 -2.99 18.03
C LEU A 371 0.03 -2.14 19.06
N LEU A 372 -0.70 -1.37 19.89
CA LEU A 372 -0.10 -0.44 20.83
C LEU A 372 0.91 -1.08 21.81
N PRO A 373 0.62 -2.24 22.45
CA PRO A 373 1.61 -2.92 23.29
C PRO A 373 2.86 -3.39 22.53
N GLN A 374 2.71 -3.77 21.26
CA GLN A 374 3.85 -4.19 20.44
C GLN A 374 4.75 -3.00 20.08
N GLN A 375 4.16 -1.86 19.76
CA GLN A 375 4.89 -0.62 19.48
C GLN A 375 5.62 -0.14 20.74
N GLN A 376 4.96 -0.19 21.90
CA GLN A 376 5.59 0.14 23.17
C GLN A 376 6.76 -0.81 23.48
N ALA A 377 6.59 -2.12 23.31
CA ALA A 377 7.65 -3.11 23.55
C ALA A 377 8.86 -2.89 22.64
N LEU A 378 8.65 -2.49 21.38
CA LEU A 378 9.74 -2.11 20.47
C LEU A 378 10.51 -0.90 21.00
N LEU A 379 9.82 0.16 21.38
CA LEU A 379 10.44 1.37 21.94
C LEU A 379 11.26 1.06 23.19
N ASP A 380 10.64 0.37 24.17
CA ASP A 380 11.29 0.05 25.43
C ASP A 380 12.45 -0.95 25.28
N GLY A 381 12.34 -1.92 24.35
CA GLY A 381 13.37 -2.92 24.09
C GLY A 381 14.58 -2.40 23.29
N LEU A 382 14.36 -1.38 22.45
CA LEU A 382 15.41 -0.84 21.59
C LEU A 382 16.14 0.35 22.22
N LEU A 383 15.49 1.09 23.11
CA LEU A 383 16.11 2.25 23.79
C LEU A 383 17.44 1.91 24.50
N PRO A 384 17.60 0.78 25.22
CA PRO A 384 18.86 0.43 25.86
C PRO A 384 20.01 0.10 24.90
N LEU A 385 19.74 -0.03 23.59
CA LEU A 385 20.74 -0.25 22.54
C LEU A 385 21.30 1.08 22.02
N LEU A 386 20.58 2.20 22.25
CA LEU A 386 20.96 3.53 21.78
C LEU A 386 22.17 4.00 22.56
N ALA A 387 23.23 4.42 21.83
CA ALA A 387 24.42 5.01 22.42
C ALA A 387 24.09 6.36 23.08
N PRO A 388 24.89 6.82 24.05
CA PRO A 388 24.80 8.19 24.58
C PRO A 388 24.84 9.20 23.44
N GLN A 389 23.92 10.18 23.44
CA GLN A 389 23.72 11.17 22.38
C GLN A 389 23.31 10.59 21.01
N GLY A 390 22.92 9.32 20.97
CA GLY A 390 22.39 8.69 19.75
C GLY A 390 21.00 9.22 19.41
N VAL A 391 20.62 9.06 18.15
CA VAL A 391 19.30 9.47 17.62
C VAL A 391 18.43 8.25 17.36
N LEU A 392 17.20 8.31 17.86
CA LEU A 392 16.17 7.31 17.58
C LEU A 392 15.03 7.97 16.78
N VAL A 393 14.72 7.42 15.63
CA VAL A 393 13.56 7.82 14.82
C VAL A 393 12.50 6.74 14.94
N TYR A 394 11.32 7.12 15.41
CA TYR A 394 10.11 6.29 15.41
C TYR A 394 9.22 6.75 14.27
N ALA A 395 8.92 5.88 13.34
CA ALA A 395 8.10 6.14 12.17
C ALA A 395 6.97 5.13 12.03
N THR A 396 5.84 5.58 11.50
CA THR A 396 4.71 4.72 11.14
C THR A 396 4.10 5.19 9.82
N CYS A 397 3.42 4.30 9.12
CA CYS A 397 2.60 4.66 7.95
C CYS A 397 1.11 4.83 8.33
N THR A 398 0.80 5.12 9.59
CA THR A 398 -0.56 5.42 10.06
C THR A 398 -0.72 6.88 10.44
N ILE A 399 -1.95 7.37 10.36
CA ILE A 399 -2.35 8.70 10.84
C ILE A 399 -3.04 8.64 12.21
N HIS A 400 -3.10 7.46 12.85
CA HIS A 400 -3.79 7.29 14.13
C HIS A 400 -2.94 7.83 15.31
N PRO A 401 -3.45 8.80 16.09
CA PRO A 401 -2.66 9.44 17.14
C PRO A 401 -2.15 8.47 18.22
N ASP A 402 -2.93 7.41 18.52
CA ASP A 402 -2.54 6.42 19.55
C ASP A 402 -1.30 5.62 19.15
N GLU A 403 -1.07 5.43 17.83
CA GLU A 403 0.09 4.74 17.29
C GLU A 403 1.29 5.68 17.04
N ASN A 404 1.11 6.99 17.16
CA ASN A 404 2.10 8.04 16.88
C ASN A 404 2.41 8.87 18.13
N GLN A 405 1.82 10.07 18.24
CA GLN A 405 2.12 11.05 19.28
C GLN A 405 1.97 10.47 20.69
N LYS A 406 0.92 9.67 20.93
CA LYS A 406 0.68 9.11 22.27
C LYS A 406 1.72 8.05 22.68
N GLN A 407 2.27 7.28 21.71
CA GLN A 407 3.38 6.36 21.98
C GLN A 407 4.64 7.12 22.43
N ILE A 408 4.98 8.19 21.71
CA ILE A 408 6.16 9.01 22.03
C ILE A 408 5.96 9.79 23.34
N GLN A 409 4.79 10.38 23.57
CA GLN A 409 4.47 11.05 24.85
C GLN A 409 4.58 10.09 26.03
N ALA A 410 4.13 8.85 25.87
CA ALA A 410 4.25 7.82 26.91
C ALA A 410 5.71 7.40 27.11
N LEU A 411 6.51 7.29 26.06
CA LEU A 411 7.95 7.00 26.13
C LEU A 411 8.70 8.10 26.90
N LEU A 412 8.50 9.36 26.53
CA LEU A 412 9.16 10.51 27.20
C LEU A 412 8.82 10.62 28.69
N LYS A 413 7.59 10.26 29.08
CA LYS A 413 7.21 10.20 30.52
C LYS A 413 7.95 9.10 31.26
N ARG A 414 8.21 7.95 30.65
CA ARG A 414 8.97 6.84 31.26
C ARG A 414 10.47 7.08 31.26
N HIS A 415 10.98 7.86 30.31
CA HIS A 415 12.41 8.11 30.09
C HIS A 415 12.70 9.62 30.03
N PRO A 416 12.75 10.34 31.16
CA PRO A 416 12.93 11.80 31.19
C PRO A 416 14.29 12.31 30.66
N SER A 417 15.26 11.40 30.42
CA SER A 417 16.54 11.72 29.79
C SER A 417 16.46 11.91 28.29
N LEU A 418 15.35 11.50 27.67
CA LEU A 418 15.11 11.73 26.25
C LEU A 418 14.53 13.11 26.00
N CYS A 419 14.90 13.73 24.88
CA CYS A 419 14.23 14.92 24.38
C CYS A 419 13.65 14.65 22.97
N LEU A 420 12.49 15.23 22.69
CA LEU A 420 11.92 15.24 21.36
C LEU A 420 12.57 16.36 20.54
N GLU A 421 13.37 16.02 19.56
CA GLU A 421 14.05 17.00 18.70
C GLU A 421 13.13 17.47 17.55
N GLN A 422 12.42 16.54 16.93
CA GLN A 422 11.55 16.84 15.80
C GLN A 422 10.33 15.91 15.75
N GLU A 423 9.19 16.48 15.37
CA GLU A 423 7.99 15.74 15.00
C GLU A 423 7.49 16.22 13.64
N SER A 424 7.08 15.27 12.79
CA SER A 424 6.50 15.55 11.48
C SER A 424 5.37 14.58 11.20
N GLN A 425 4.26 15.09 10.66
CA GLN A 425 3.13 14.29 10.22
C GLN A 425 2.68 14.71 8.82
N LEU A 426 2.59 13.74 7.92
CA LEU A 426 2.03 13.92 6.59
C LEU A 426 0.65 13.25 6.52
N TRP A 427 -0.36 14.01 6.16
CA TRP A 427 -1.68 13.47 5.89
C TRP A 427 -1.80 13.03 4.42
N PRO A 428 -2.65 12.02 4.10
CA PRO A 428 -2.81 11.55 2.72
C PRO A 428 -3.18 12.62 1.70
N ASP A 429 -3.88 13.68 2.11
CA ASP A 429 -4.24 14.82 1.27
C ASP A 429 -3.07 15.80 1.03
N GLN A 430 -2.00 15.70 1.80
CA GLN A 430 -0.79 16.53 1.72
C GLN A 430 0.38 15.81 1.02
N ALA A 431 0.28 14.52 0.80
CA ALA A 431 1.33 13.67 0.24
C ALA A 431 1.37 13.65 -1.31
N SER A 432 0.81 14.65 -1.98
CA SER A 432 0.71 14.73 -3.45
C SER A 432 1.72 15.69 -4.04
#